data_5d1ccffa20b087f1320f720e1268a7f5
#
_entry.id   5d1ccffa20b087f1320f720e1268a7f5
#
_cell.length_a   1.000
_cell.length_b   1.000
_cell.length_c   1.000
_cell.angle_alpha   90.00
_cell.angle_beta   90.00
_cell.angle_gamma   90.00
#
_symmetry.space_group_name_H-M   'P 1'
#
loop_
_entity.id
_entity.type
_entity.pdbx_description
1 polymer ?
#
loop_
_entity_poly.entity_id
_entity_poly.type
_entity_poly.pdbx_seq_one_letter_code
_entity_poly.pdbx_strand_id
1 'polypeptide(L)'
;MFKPKLKYSRSGMPVISNEDIDTLGERMAVDFDYTSLFNPHPIDIERFVEKYLKMPIEFMYLSHCSVYLGTTVFQTTDYLPVYIPEDKCADYAHVEAGTVVIDGSLDKEDQEHRLRFTLGHEGGHGVFHPSYFLNTIGSSERDDTGIYVRCRSDFKVSGRDFSGFRSLTDAERAEQQANRFSAAVLMPRSAVKILLAGRPYNRTEGWIVSAMKQISDTFNVSKEAAFYRLKGLEMIEEHAKMPF
;
A
#
# COMPACT_ATOMS: atom_id res chain seq x y z
N MET A 1 -0.02 4.47 -19.27
CA MET A 1 -0.18 4.78 -17.84
C MET A 1 -1.01 6.03 -17.64
N PHE A 2 -2.11 5.92 -16.96
CA PHE A 2 -2.92 7.06 -16.52
C PHE A 2 -2.18 7.89 -15.48
N LYS A 3 -2.10 9.22 -15.66
CA LYS A 3 -1.48 10.13 -14.69
C LYS A 3 -2.55 10.99 -14.03
N PRO A 4 -2.79 10.83 -12.72
CA PRO A 4 -3.79 11.63 -12.02
C PRO A 4 -3.33 13.09 -11.93
N LYS A 5 -4.28 14.03 -12.07
CA LYS A 5 -4.05 15.44 -11.76
C LYS A 5 -4.40 15.66 -10.29
N LEU A 6 -3.40 15.79 -9.44
CA LEU A 6 -3.57 15.99 -8.01
C LEU A 6 -3.40 17.47 -7.64
N LYS A 7 -4.11 17.88 -6.59
CA LYS A 7 -3.85 19.15 -5.90
C LYS A 7 -2.93 18.87 -4.71
N TYR A 8 -2.01 19.76 -4.43
CA TYR A 8 -1.05 19.61 -3.36
C TYR A 8 -1.17 20.74 -2.33
N SER A 9 -0.92 20.43 -1.08
CA SER A 9 -0.74 21.38 0.02
C SER A 9 0.60 22.11 -0.12
N ARG A 10 0.87 23.06 0.78
CA ARG A 10 2.17 23.77 0.84
C ARG A 10 3.32 22.81 1.15
N SER A 11 3.10 21.74 1.91
CA SER A 11 4.09 20.69 2.20
C SER A 11 4.38 19.75 1.03
N GLY A 12 3.64 19.85 -0.07
CA GLY A 12 3.72 18.89 -1.19
C GLY A 12 2.84 17.65 -0.98
N MET A 13 2.04 17.62 0.09
CA MET A 13 1.14 16.52 0.39
C MET A 13 -0.12 16.58 -0.51
N PRO A 14 -0.55 15.48 -1.16
CA PRO A 14 -1.78 15.48 -1.95
C PRO A 14 -3.01 15.77 -1.08
N VAL A 15 -3.88 16.65 -1.59
CA VAL A 15 -5.19 16.92 -1.02
C VAL A 15 -6.20 16.07 -1.78
N ILE A 16 -6.46 14.87 -1.29
CA ILE A 16 -7.28 13.87 -1.95
C ILE A 16 -8.15 13.14 -0.93
N SER A 17 -9.41 12.85 -1.28
CA SER A 17 -10.31 12.07 -0.43
C SER A 17 -10.07 10.56 -0.56
N ASN A 18 -10.51 9.79 0.44
CA ASN A 18 -10.45 8.33 0.37
C ASN A 18 -11.22 7.76 -0.83
N GLU A 19 -12.34 8.37 -1.21
CA GLU A 19 -13.15 7.97 -2.36
C GLU A 19 -12.42 8.23 -3.68
N ASP A 20 -11.72 9.38 -3.78
CA ASP A 20 -10.91 9.69 -4.95
C ASP A 20 -9.72 8.74 -5.09
N ILE A 21 -9.08 8.34 -3.97
CA ILE A 21 -8.01 7.34 -3.98
C ILE A 21 -8.55 5.99 -4.50
N ASP A 22 -9.70 5.55 -4.00
CA ASP A 22 -10.35 4.33 -4.50
C ASP A 22 -10.64 4.40 -6.00
N THR A 23 -11.17 5.54 -6.45
CA THR A 23 -11.49 5.77 -7.87
C THR A 23 -10.22 5.77 -8.73
N LEU A 24 -9.14 6.39 -8.26
CA LEU A 24 -7.86 6.41 -8.97
C LEU A 24 -7.21 5.03 -9.00
N GLY A 25 -7.13 4.33 -7.87
CA GLY A 25 -6.56 2.99 -7.79
C GLY A 25 -7.28 2.00 -8.70
N GLU A 26 -8.63 2.00 -8.67
CA GLU A 26 -9.44 1.18 -9.56
C GLU A 26 -9.22 1.54 -11.03
N ARG A 27 -9.19 2.83 -11.37
CA ARG A 27 -8.93 3.27 -12.74
C ARG A 27 -7.56 2.85 -13.25
N MET A 28 -6.53 2.91 -12.41
CA MET A 28 -5.18 2.48 -12.77
C MET A 28 -5.10 0.96 -12.91
N ALA A 29 -5.76 0.21 -12.04
CA ALA A 29 -5.86 -1.25 -12.14
C ALA A 29 -6.53 -1.67 -13.47
N VAL A 30 -7.61 -1.00 -13.85
CA VAL A 30 -8.34 -1.25 -15.10
C VAL A 30 -7.55 -0.82 -16.34
N ASP A 31 -6.82 0.31 -16.28
CA ASP A 31 -5.95 0.76 -17.38
C ASP A 31 -4.78 -0.21 -17.60
N PHE A 32 -4.35 -0.90 -16.56
CA PHE A 32 -3.32 -1.94 -16.63
C PHE A 32 -3.91 -3.29 -17.08
N ASP A 33 -5.02 -3.70 -16.49
CA ASP A 33 -5.73 -4.94 -16.79
C ASP A 33 -7.25 -4.71 -16.82
N TYR A 34 -7.76 -4.44 -18.01
CA TYR A 34 -9.16 -4.09 -18.18
C TYR A 34 -10.12 -5.25 -17.85
N THR A 35 -9.64 -6.49 -17.84
CA THR A 35 -10.46 -7.68 -17.55
C THR A 35 -10.86 -7.75 -16.08
N SER A 36 -10.10 -7.11 -15.20
CA SER A 36 -10.37 -7.01 -13.75
C SER A 36 -11.73 -6.42 -13.39
N LEU A 37 -12.33 -5.62 -14.31
CA LEU A 37 -13.68 -5.07 -14.11
C LEU A 37 -14.78 -6.12 -14.19
N PHE A 38 -14.63 -7.13 -15.05
CA PHE A 38 -15.71 -8.07 -15.38
C PHE A 38 -15.48 -9.46 -14.78
N ASN A 39 -14.23 -9.77 -14.52
CA ASN A 39 -13.80 -11.03 -13.95
C ASN A 39 -12.87 -10.78 -12.76
N PRO A 40 -13.39 -10.76 -11.53
CA PRO A 40 -12.55 -10.56 -10.35
C PRO A 40 -11.44 -11.61 -10.24
N HIS A 41 -10.19 -11.18 -10.22
CA HIS A 41 -9.00 -12.03 -10.12
C HIS A 41 -7.83 -11.23 -9.51
N PRO A 42 -6.74 -11.89 -9.07
CA PRO A 42 -5.57 -11.21 -8.55
C PRO A 42 -4.86 -10.42 -9.65
N ILE A 43 -4.62 -9.12 -9.44
CA ILE A 43 -3.78 -8.32 -10.33
C ILE A 43 -2.31 -8.75 -10.19
N ASP A 44 -1.55 -8.79 -11.29
CA ASP A 44 -0.09 -8.95 -11.27
C ASP A 44 0.55 -7.64 -10.77
N ILE A 45 0.75 -7.55 -9.46
CA ILE A 45 1.18 -6.33 -8.80
C ILE A 45 2.64 -5.98 -9.11
N GLU A 46 3.50 -6.97 -9.33
CA GLU A 46 4.90 -6.74 -9.71
C GLU A 46 4.97 -6.09 -11.08
N ARG A 47 4.28 -6.66 -12.07
CA ARG A 47 4.19 -6.03 -13.39
C ARG A 47 3.48 -4.68 -13.35
N PHE A 48 2.49 -4.50 -12.48
CA PHE A 48 1.84 -3.21 -12.29
C PHE A 48 2.86 -2.17 -11.81
N VAL A 49 3.64 -2.47 -10.79
CA VAL A 49 4.67 -1.55 -10.26
C VAL A 49 5.78 -1.33 -11.30
N GLU A 50 6.40 -2.40 -11.83
CA GLU A 50 7.52 -2.26 -12.76
C GLU A 50 7.14 -1.70 -14.14
N LYS A 51 6.09 -2.25 -14.76
CA LYS A 51 5.82 -1.96 -16.18
C LYS A 51 4.80 -0.84 -16.35
N TYR A 52 3.82 -0.74 -15.45
CA TYR A 52 2.80 0.29 -15.51
C TYR A 52 3.22 1.56 -14.76
N LEU A 53 3.62 1.47 -13.48
CA LEU A 53 4.11 2.63 -12.71
C LEU A 53 5.52 3.06 -13.13
N LYS A 54 6.29 2.19 -13.80
CA LYS A 54 7.70 2.42 -14.22
C LYS A 54 8.64 2.59 -13.02
N MET A 55 8.41 1.84 -11.97
CA MET A 55 9.23 1.81 -10.77
C MET A 55 9.97 0.47 -10.72
N PRO A 56 11.31 0.45 -10.89
CA PRO A 56 12.10 -0.77 -10.71
C PRO A 56 11.89 -1.37 -9.32
N ILE A 57 11.90 -2.70 -9.23
CA ILE A 57 11.79 -3.43 -7.97
C ILE A 57 13.13 -4.09 -7.68
N GLU A 58 13.66 -3.89 -6.46
CA GLU A 58 14.86 -4.54 -5.97
C GLU A 58 14.58 -5.21 -4.62
N PHE A 59 15.24 -6.36 -4.37
CA PHE A 59 15.11 -7.09 -3.12
C PHE A 59 16.41 -6.96 -2.31
N MET A 60 16.30 -6.42 -1.10
CA MET A 60 17.39 -6.26 -0.15
C MET A 60 16.89 -6.51 1.26
N TYR A 61 17.72 -6.94 2.19
CA TYR A 61 17.30 -6.97 3.59
C TYR A 61 17.39 -5.57 4.18
N LEU A 62 16.23 -4.95 4.45
CA LEU A 62 16.12 -3.58 4.97
C LEU A 62 16.41 -3.49 6.48
N SER A 63 16.38 -4.62 7.18
CA SER A 63 16.73 -4.74 8.59
C SER A 63 16.99 -6.20 8.99
N HIS A 64 17.73 -6.42 10.05
CA HIS A 64 18.01 -7.77 10.57
C HIS A 64 16.77 -8.49 11.15
N CYS A 65 15.74 -7.75 11.49
CA CYS A 65 14.52 -8.26 12.16
C CYS A 65 13.23 -8.05 11.33
N SER A 66 13.37 -7.75 10.05
CA SER A 66 12.26 -7.53 9.11
C SER A 66 11.20 -6.55 9.64
N VAL A 67 11.64 -5.51 10.36
CA VAL A 67 10.76 -4.44 10.84
C VAL A 67 10.35 -3.51 9.70
N TYR A 68 11.19 -3.38 8.68
CA TYR A 68 10.89 -2.67 7.45
C TYR A 68 10.62 -3.68 6.34
N LEU A 69 9.50 -3.55 5.64
CA LEU A 69 9.06 -4.47 4.61
C LEU A 69 9.29 -3.94 3.20
N GLY A 70 9.32 -2.63 3.04
CA GLY A 70 9.55 -1.96 1.78
C GLY A 70 10.01 -0.53 1.98
N THR A 71 10.52 0.06 0.92
CA THR A 71 10.88 1.47 0.84
C THR A 71 10.80 1.96 -0.60
N THR A 72 10.27 3.16 -0.79
CA THR A 72 10.32 3.89 -2.06
C THR A 72 11.41 4.94 -2.00
N VAL A 73 12.34 4.92 -2.95
CA VAL A 73 13.47 5.85 -3.04
C VAL A 73 13.10 7.01 -3.94
N PHE A 74 13.09 8.24 -3.42
CA PHE A 74 12.70 9.44 -4.17
C PHE A 74 13.87 10.21 -4.76
N GLN A 75 15.08 9.99 -4.24
CA GLN A 75 16.32 10.56 -4.75
C GLN A 75 17.39 9.49 -4.74
N THR A 76 18.17 9.39 -5.83
CA THR A 76 19.34 8.49 -5.90
C THR A 76 20.24 8.68 -4.69
N THR A 77 20.60 7.58 -4.05
CA THR A 77 21.43 7.57 -2.83
C THR A 77 22.40 6.41 -2.82
N ASP A 78 23.60 6.63 -2.26
CA ASP A 78 24.59 5.59 -1.94
C ASP A 78 24.44 5.11 -0.48
N TYR A 79 23.46 5.61 0.25
CA TYR A 79 23.36 5.46 1.71
C TYR A 79 22.04 4.83 2.17
N LEU A 80 21.41 3.98 1.34
CA LEU A 80 20.27 3.21 1.81
C LEU A 80 20.77 2.14 2.82
N PRO A 81 20.40 2.23 4.12
CA PRO A 81 20.84 1.24 5.09
C PRO A 81 20.22 -0.12 4.80
N VAL A 82 21.06 -1.13 4.67
CA VAL A 82 20.69 -2.53 4.42
C VAL A 82 21.38 -3.45 5.45
N TYR A 83 20.88 -4.66 5.58
CA TYR A 83 21.47 -5.69 6.38
C TYR A 83 22.07 -6.77 5.47
N ILE A 84 23.29 -7.19 5.74
CA ILE A 84 23.98 -8.27 5.02
C ILE A 84 23.92 -9.54 5.89
N PRO A 85 23.04 -10.52 5.56
CA PRO A 85 22.85 -11.71 6.41
C PRO A 85 24.11 -12.56 6.59
N GLU A 86 24.91 -12.67 5.54
CA GLU A 86 26.14 -13.49 5.52
C GLU A 86 27.17 -12.95 6.51
N ASP A 87 27.33 -11.65 6.58
CA ASP A 87 28.29 -10.95 7.43
C ASP A 87 27.70 -10.51 8.77
N LYS A 88 26.39 -10.66 8.94
CA LYS A 88 25.62 -10.22 10.11
C LYS A 88 25.87 -8.76 10.50
N CYS A 89 26.05 -7.90 9.52
CA CYS A 89 26.31 -6.47 9.72
C CYS A 89 25.34 -5.59 8.92
N ALA A 90 25.27 -4.32 9.30
CA ALA A 90 24.64 -3.29 8.50
C ALA A 90 25.63 -2.72 7.50
N ASP A 91 25.15 -2.35 6.31
CA ASP A 91 25.92 -1.70 5.26
C ASP A 91 25.03 -0.70 4.54
N TYR A 92 25.55 -0.04 3.51
CA TYR A 92 24.83 0.89 2.67
C TYR A 92 24.80 0.40 1.23
N ALA A 93 23.64 0.55 0.59
CA ALA A 93 23.45 0.20 -0.83
C ALA A 93 23.22 1.46 -1.67
N HIS A 94 23.72 1.41 -2.91
CA HIS A 94 23.35 2.35 -3.95
C HIS A 94 21.97 2.01 -4.51
N VAL A 95 21.07 2.99 -4.58
CA VAL A 95 19.73 2.80 -5.17
C VAL A 95 19.34 4.05 -5.95
N GLU A 96 18.84 3.84 -7.16
CA GLU A 96 18.37 4.91 -8.04
C GLU A 96 17.01 5.46 -7.61
N ALA A 97 16.79 6.74 -7.89
CA ALA A 97 15.50 7.39 -7.67
C ALA A 97 14.37 6.69 -8.44
N GLY A 98 13.23 6.52 -7.81
CA GLY A 98 12.06 5.84 -8.38
C GLY A 98 12.04 4.33 -8.15
N THR A 99 13.05 3.76 -7.51
CA THR A 99 13.11 2.33 -7.18
C THR A 99 12.26 2.03 -5.94
N VAL A 100 11.56 0.91 -5.99
CA VAL A 100 10.93 0.25 -4.85
C VAL A 100 11.85 -0.86 -4.37
N VAL A 101 12.33 -0.77 -3.13
CA VAL A 101 13.11 -1.83 -2.50
C VAL A 101 12.21 -2.60 -1.55
N ILE A 102 12.18 -3.92 -1.71
CA ILE A 102 11.38 -4.84 -0.90
C ILE A 102 12.33 -5.64 0.00
N ASP A 103 11.91 -5.85 1.25
CA ASP A 103 12.69 -6.69 2.18
C ASP A 103 12.75 -8.13 1.68
N GLY A 104 13.97 -8.68 1.60
CA GLY A 104 14.21 -10.03 1.09
C GLY A 104 13.51 -11.14 1.89
N SER A 105 13.07 -10.86 3.12
CA SER A 105 12.26 -11.81 3.90
C SER A 105 10.86 -12.05 3.31
N LEU A 106 10.40 -11.16 2.42
CA LEU A 106 9.11 -11.30 1.74
C LEU A 106 9.18 -12.17 0.47
N ASP A 107 10.38 -12.49 -0.03
CA ASP A 107 10.60 -13.38 -1.17
C ASP A 107 10.45 -14.86 -0.77
N LYS A 108 9.25 -15.21 -0.27
CA LYS A 108 8.87 -16.56 0.16
C LYS A 108 7.40 -16.80 -0.13
N GLU A 109 7.04 -18.04 -0.47
CA GLU A 109 5.66 -18.43 -0.79
C GLU A 109 4.67 -18.07 0.33
N ASP A 110 5.05 -18.26 1.59
CA ASP A 110 4.20 -17.96 2.75
C ASP A 110 4.04 -16.46 3.03
N GLN A 111 4.83 -15.60 2.37
CA GLN A 111 4.78 -14.14 2.51
C GLN A 111 4.10 -13.43 1.32
N GLU A 112 3.59 -14.16 0.35
CA GLU A 112 3.04 -13.60 -0.89
C GLU A 112 2.00 -12.49 -0.65
N HIS A 113 1.04 -12.70 0.25
CA HIS A 113 0.03 -11.67 0.57
C HIS A 113 0.65 -10.37 1.10
N ARG A 114 1.73 -10.49 1.91
CA ARG A 114 2.44 -9.33 2.45
C ARG A 114 3.25 -8.64 1.36
N LEU A 115 3.97 -9.42 0.55
CA LEU A 115 4.71 -8.90 -0.61
C LEU A 115 3.78 -8.09 -1.51
N ARG A 116 2.65 -8.67 -1.91
CA ARG A 116 1.67 -8.01 -2.78
C ARG A 116 1.16 -6.70 -2.20
N PHE A 117 0.80 -6.69 -0.90
CA PHE A 117 0.32 -5.48 -0.24
C PHE A 117 1.41 -4.42 -0.11
N THR A 118 2.65 -4.82 0.22
CA THR A 118 3.81 -3.93 0.33
C THR A 118 4.13 -3.30 -1.03
N LEU A 119 4.17 -4.06 -2.10
CA LEU A 119 4.37 -3.53 -3.47
C LEU A 119 3.31 -2.50 -3.86
N GLY A 120 2.05 -2.77 -3.58
CA GLY A 120 0.96 -1.82 -3.82
C GLY A 120 1.08 -0.55 -2.97
N HIS A 121 1.54 -0.69 -1.72
CA HIS A 121 1.79 0.41 -0.79
C HIS A 121 2.93 1.30 -1.27
N GLU A 122 4.08 0.72 -1.60
CA GLU A 122 5.23 1.47 -2.12
C GLU A 122 4.90 2.13 -3.47
N GLY A 123 4.17 1.42 -4.34
CA GLY A 123 3.62 2.01 -5.57
C GLY A 123 2.73 3.23 -5.28
N GLY A 124 1.95 3.19 -4.20
CA GLY A 124 1.13 4.32 -3.72
C GLY A 124 1.98 5.51 -3.31
N HIS A 125 3.08 5.29 -2.59
CA HIS A 125 4.03 6.35 -2.28
C HIS A 125 4.62 6.95 -3.56
N GLY A 126 5.01 6.14 -4.52
CA GLY A 126 5.53 6.61 -5.80
C GLY A 126 4.54 7.43 -6.62
N VAL A 127 3.24 7.12 -6.54
CA VAL A 127 2.18 7.86 -7.25
C VAL A 127 1.83 9.18 -6.58
N PHE A 128 1.73 9.21 -5.25
CA PHE A 128 1.13 10.33 -4.51
C PHE A 128 2.16 11.26 -3.88
N HIS A 129 3.29 10.76 -3.40
CA HIS A 129 4.10 11.46 -2.42
C HIS A 129 5.48 11.98 -2.87
N PRO A 130 5.87 11.96 -4.17
CA PRO A 130 7.18 12.45 -4.57
C PRO A 130 7.42 13.92 -4.15
N SER A 131 6.42 14.80 -4.36
CA SER A 131 6.54 16.21 -3.97
C SER A 131 6.68 16.41 -2.47
N TYR A 132 6.01 15.59 -1.65
CA TYR A 132 6.07 15.69 -0.20
C TYR A 132 7.46 15.30 0.32
N PHE A 133 7.98 14.14 -0.09
CA PHE A 133 9.28 13.66 0.37
C PHE A 133 10.43 14.51 -0.18
N LEU A 134 10.39 14.91 -1.44
CA LEU A 134 11.42 15.80 -2.01
C LEU A 134 11.45 17.17 -1.34
N ASN A 135 10.32 17.74 -0.92
CA ASN A 135 10.27 18.99 -0.20
C ASN A 135 10.79 18.89 1.26
N THR A 136 10.87 17.69 1.82
CA THR A 136 11.41 17.47 3.17
C THR A 136 12.92 17.30 3.18
N ILE A 137 13.56 17.08 2.03
CA ILE A 137 15.02 16.99 1.90
C ILE A 137 15.63 18.37 2.28
N GLY A 138 16.52 18.39 3.29
CA GLY A 138 17.19 19.60 3.75
C GLY A 138 16.43 20.43 4.79
N SER A 139 15.26 20.01 5.26
CA SER A 139 14.65 20.60 6.45
C SER A 139 15.32 20.03 7.71
N SER A 140 15.89 20.90 8.54
CA SER A 140 16.73 20.58 9.69
C SER A 140 16.05 19.81 10.85
N GLU A 141 14.83 19.39 10.70
CA GLU A 141 14.05 18.70 11.74
C GLU A 141 13.84 17.20 11.50
N ARG A 142 14.40 16.64 10.42
CA ARG A 142 14.23 15.20 10.12
C ARG A 142 15.55 14.63 9.67
N ASP A 143 15.98 13.58 10.35
CA ASP A 143 17.00 12.64 9.88
C ASP A 143 16.79 12.34 8.39
N ASP A 144 17.77 11.78 7.69
CA ASP A 144 17.86 11.46 6.24
C ASP A 144 16.60 10.88 5.55
N THR A 145 15.43 11.02 6.17
CA THR A 145 14.14 10.40 5.84
C THR A 145 13.42 11.02 4.63
N GLY A 146 13.93 12.12 4.06
CA GLY A 146 13.34 12.71 2.85
C GLY A 146 13.72 11.96 1.56
N ILE A 147 14.80 11.20 1.58
CA ILE A 147 15.36 10.51 0.40
C ILE A 147 14.54 9.26 0.10
N TYR A 148 14.07 8.56 1.12
CA TYR A 148 13.24 7.35 1.03
C TYR A 148 12.23 7.27 2.17
N VAL A 149 11.11 6.56 1.94
CA VAL A 149 10.12 6.24 2.97
C VAL A 149 10.17 4.74 3.26
N ARG A 150 10.03 4.34 4.52
CA ARG A 150 10.04 2.93 4.94
C ARG A 150 8.69 2.48 5.44
N CYS A 151 8.13 1.44 4.81
CA CYS A 151 6.97 0.72 5.31
C CYS A 151 7.37 -0.21 6.47
N ARG A 152 6.73 -0.05 7.63
CA ARG A 152 7.02 -0.86 8.82
C ARG A 152 6.06 -2.05 8.91
N SER A 153 6.57 -3.17 9.42
CA SER A 153 5.79 -4.40 9.63
C SER A 153 4.67 -4.26 10.66
N ASP A 154 4.82 -3.33 11.61
CA ASP A 154 3.86 -3.04 12.68
C ASP A 154 2.86 -1.93 12.31
N PHE A 155 2.98 -1.37 11.10
CA PHE A 155 2.01 -0.42 10.60
C PHE A 155 0.71 -1.18 10.29
N LYS A 156 -0.06 -1.43 11.34
CA LYS A 156 -1.41 -1.96 11.18
C LYS A 156 -2.20 -0.94 10.38
N VAL A 157 -2.93 -1.40 9.37
CA VAL A 157 -4.07 -0.68 8.78
C VAL A 157 -5.14 -0.58 9.88
N SER A 158 -4.75 -0.07 11.02
CA SER A 158 -5.68 0.14 12.11
C SER A 158 -6.52 1.33 11.71
N GLY A 159 -7.78 1.07 11.39
CA GLY A 159 -8.81 2.03 11.71
C GLY A 159 -8.67 2.32 13.22
N ARG A 160 -7.70 3.14 13.59
CA ARG A 160 -7.72 3.73 14.93
C ARG A 160 -8.94 4.59 14.94
N ASP A 161 -9.86 4.23 15.81
CA ASP A 161 -10.93 5.09 16.26
C ASP A 161 -10.31 6.46 16.58
N PHE A 162 -10.34 7.38 15.63
CA PHE A 162 -10.04 8.79 15.89
C PHE A 162 -11.23 9.42 16.61
N SER A 163 -11.59 8.85 17.76
CA SER A 163 -12.50 9.49 18.72
C SER A 163 -11.83 10.63 19.50
N GLY A 164 -10.65 11.08 19.04
CA GLY A 164 -9.94 12.20 19.62
C GLY A 164 -9.60 13.25 18.55
N PHE A 165 -9.84 14.50 18.84
CA PHE A 165 -9.68 15.72 18.03
C PHE A 165 -8.24 16.02 17.53
N ARG A 166 -7.39 15.02 17.30
CA ARG A 166 -6.05 15.23 16.79
C ARG A 166 -6.04 15.13 15.26
N SER A 167 -5.71 16.23 14.60
CA SER A 167 -5.40 16.23 13.16
C SER A 167 -4.23 15.29 12.87
N LEU A 168 -4.36 14.45 11.82
CA LEU A 168 -3.29 13.61 11.33
C LEU A 168 -2.10 14.47 10.87
N THR A 169 -0.89 14.02 11.17
CA THR A 169 0.32 14.57 10.55
C THR A 169 0.36 14.23 9.06
N ASP A 170 1.15 14.97 8.29
CA ASP A 170 1.32 14.67 6.86
C ASP A 170 1.94 13.30 6.63
N ALA A 171 2.85 12.85 7.51
CA ALA A 171 3.41 11.50 7.45
C ALA A 171 2.33 10.41 7.67
N GLU A 172 1.46 10.58 8.68
CA GLU A 172 0.35 9.64 8.91
C GLU A 172 -0.65 9.62 7.74
N ARG A 173 -0.87 10.78 7.10
CA ARG A 173 -1.70 10.86 5.89
C ARG A 173 -1.06 10.14 4.71
N ALA A 174 0.27 10.28 4.52
CA ALA A 174 0.99 9.59 3.46
C ALA A 174 0.81 8.07 3.58
N GLU A 175 0.99 7.53 4.78
CA GLU A 175 0.80 6.11 5.05
C GLU A 175 -0.63 5.64 4.80
N GLN A 176 -1.62 6.42 5.25
CA GLN A 176 -3.04 6.10 5.01
C GLN A 176 -3.39 6.12 3.52
N GLN A 177 -2.89 7.11 2.77
CA GLN A 177 -3.12 7.22 1.33
C GLN A 177 -2.47 6.07 0.57
N ALA A 178 -1.24 5.68 0.92
CA ALA A 178 -0.53 4.55 0.33
C ALA A 178 -1.25 3.22 0.61
N ASN A 179 -1.66 2.97 1.85
CA ASN A 179 -2.45 1.80 2.23
C ASN A 179 -3.79 1.74 1.48
N ARG A 180 -4.48 2.87 1.38
CA ARG A 180 -5.75 2.95 0.65
C ARG A 180 -5.58 2.66 -0.83
N PHE A 181 -4.53 3.19 -1.43
CA PHE A 181 -4.20 2.94 -2.83
C PHE A 181 -3.88 1.46 -3.08
N SER A 182 -3.03 0.85 -2.26
CA SER A 182 -2.73 -0.58 -2.34
C SER A 182 -4.01 -1.41 -2.31
N ALA A 183 -4.89 -1.16 -1.33
CA ALA A 183 -6.17 -1.85 -1.23
C ALA A 183 -7.09 -1.60 -2.44
N ALA A 184 -7.06 -0.40 -3.04
CA ALA A 184 -7.87 -0.06 -4.19
C ALA A 184 -7.40 -0.74 -5.49
N VAL A 185 -6.07 -0.89 -5.64
CA VAL A 185 -5.47 -1.59 -6.79
C VAL A 185 -5.65 -3.10 -6.67
N LEU A 186 -5.35 -3.68 -5.50
CA LEU A 186 -5.43 -5.13 -5.29
C LEU A 186 -6.87 -5.65 -5.26
N MET A 187 -7.81 -4.84 -4.76
CA MET A 187 -9.23 -5.18 -4.60
C MET A 187 -10.11 -4.05 -5.14
N PRO A 188 -10.21 -3.85 -6.46
CA PRO A 188 -11.00 -2.78 -7.05
C PRO A 188 -12.44 -2.81 -6.55
N ARG A 189 -13.00 -1.63 -6.23
CA ARG A 189 -14.35 -1.49 -5.64
C ARG A 189 -15.42 -2.19 -6.48
N SER A 190 -15.39 -2.01 -7.79
CA SER A 190 -16.36 -2.63 -8.70
C SER A 190 -16.22 -4.15 -8.72
N ALA A 191 -15.00 -4.66 -8.74
CA ALA A 191 -14.73 -6.09 -8.73
C ALA A 191 -15.19 -6.75 -7.41
N VAL A 192 -14.96 -6.09 -6.25
CA VAL A 192 -15.47 -6.56 -4.95
C VAL A 192 -17.00 -6.57 -4.94
N LYS A 193 -17.66 -5.54 -5.49
CA LYS A 193 -19.12 -5.49 -5.60
C LYS A 193 -19.67 -6.60 -6.49
N ILE A 194 -19.04 -6.87 -7.62
CA ILE A 194 -19.41 -7.97 -8.52
C ILE A 194 -19.24 -9.33 -7.81
N LEU A 195 -18.11 -9.54 -7.13
CA LEU A 195 -17.84 -10.77 -6.41
C LEU A 195 -18.88 -11.06 -5.32
N LEU A 196 -19.35 -10.04 -4.62
CA LEU A 196 -20.34 -10.17 -3.55
C LEU A 196 -21.79 -9.96 -4.02
N ALA A 197 -22.03 -9.74 -5.32
CA ALA A 197 -23.37 -9.56 -5.87
C ALA A 197 -24.24 -10.80 -5.64
N GLY A 198 -25.53 -10.55 -5.39
CA GLY A 198 -26.52 -11.62 -5.16
C GLY A 198 -26.56 -12.17 -3.74
N ARG A 199 -25.73 -11.67 -2.83
CA ARG A 199 -25.81 -11.98 -1.40
C ARG A 199 -26.50 -10.85 -0.64
N PRO A 200 -27.52 -11.15 0.20
CA PRO A 200 -28.11 -10.11 1.02
C PRO A 200 -27.06 -9.57 1.98
N TYR A 201 -26.89 -8.25 2.01
CA TYR A 201 -26.07 -7.56 2.99
C TYR A 201 -26.75 -7.69 4.36
N ASN A 202 -26.36 -8.68 5.15
CA ASN A 202 -26.92 -8.84 6.48
C ASN A 202 -26.00 -8.40 7.62
N ARG A 203 -24.75 -8.03 7.27
CA ARG A 203 -23.71 -7.52 8.19
C ARG A 203 -23.49 -8.40 9.44
N THR A 204 -23.96 -9.65 9.42
CA THR A 204 -23.70 -10.60 10.51
C THR A 204 -22.25 -11.05 10.47
N GLU A 205 -21.72 -11.50 11.60
CA GLU A 205 -20.37 -12.03 11.70
C GLU A 205 -20.13 -13.16 10.68
N GLY A 206 -21.07 -14.08 10.52
CA GLY A 206 -20.97 -15.16 9.53
C GLY A 206 -20.90 -14.66 8.08
N TRP A 207 -21.63 -13.58 7.77
CA TRP A 207 -21.52 -12.92 6.46
C TRP A 207 -20.15 -12.28 6.27
N ILE A 208 -19.63 -11.56 7.29
CA ILE A 208 -18.31 -10.92 7.26
C ILE A 208 -17.23 -11.96 7.01
N VAL A 209 -17.21 -13.07 7.77
CA VAL A 209 -16.25 -14.17 7.61
C VAL A 209 -16.29 -14.75 6.20
N SER A 210 -17.49 -15.00 5.68
CA SER A 210 -17.67 -15.53 4.32
C SER A 210 -17.21 -14.56 3.24
N ALA A 211 -17.51 -13.26 3.37
CA ALA A 211 -17.08 -12.21 2.44
C ALA A 211 -15.56 -12.02 2.45
N MET A 212 -14.95 -11.98 3.64
CA MET A 212 -13.50 -11.92 3.81
C MET A 212 -12.80 -13.09 3.12
N LYS A 213 -13.31 -14.33 3.36
CA LYS A 213 -12.73 -15.51 2.72
C LYS A 213 -12.82 -15.41 1.21
N GLN A 214 -13.97 -15.04 0.68
CA GLN A 214 -14.18 -14.95 -0.76
C GLN A 214 -13.29 -13.88 -1.41
N ILE A 215 -13.14 -12.73 -0.77
CA ILE A 215 -12.23 -11.65 -1.24
C ILE A 215 -10.78 -12.13 -1.18
N SER A 216 -10.37 -12.71 -0.05
CA SER A 216 -9.02 -13.24 0.15
C SER A 216 -8.64 -14.27 -0.92
N ASP A 217 -9.49 -15.25 -1.14
CA ASP A 217 -9.26 -16.32 -2.12
C ASP A 217 -9.25 -15.78 -3.57
N THR A 218 -10.14 -14.81 -3.88
CA THR A 218 -10.30 -14.29 -5.26
C THR A 218 -9.18 -13.32 -5.65
N PHE A 219 -8.74 -12.44 -4.74
CA PHE A 219 -7.75 -11.41 -5.04
C PHE A 219 -6.35 -11.74 -4.54
N ASN A 220 -6.15 -12.90 -3.93
CA ASN A 220 -4.88 -13.32 -3.34
C ASN A 220 -4.33 -12.27 -2.36
N VAL A 221 -5.13 -11.96 -1.34
CA VAL A 221 -4.81 -11.02 -0.28
C VAL A 221 -5.08 -11.66 1.09
N SER A 222 -4.52 -11.10 2.17
CA SER A 222 -4.81 -11.59 3.52
C SER A 222 -6.28 -11.35 3.91
N LYS A 223 -6.81 -12.19 4.80
CA LYS A 223 -8.15 -11.97 5.38
C LYS A 223 -8.25 -10.62 6.10
N GLU A 224 -7.16 -10.19 6.72
CA GLU A 224 -7.08 -8.88 7.36
C GLU A 224 -7.24 -7.74 6.34
N ALA A 225 -6.52 -7.81 5.21
CA ALA A 225 -6.67 -6.83 4.13
C ALA A 225 -8.10 -6.83 3.56
N ALA A 226 -8.71 -8.00 3.38
CA ALA A 226 -10.10 -8.14 2.95
C ALA A 226 -11.08 -7.50 3.95
N PHE A 227 -10.87 -7.68 5.26
CA PHE A 227 -11.69 -7.07 6.30
C PHE A 227 -11.62 -5.54 6.25
N TYR A 228 -10.41 -4.96 6.21
CA TYR A 228 -10.25 -3.52 6.11
C TYR A 228 -10.76 -2.96 4.79
N ARG A 229 -10.70 -3.75 3.71
CA ARG A 229 -11.32 -3.35 2.44
C ARG A 229 -12.84 -3.24 2.54
N LEU A 230 -13.50 -4.22 3.19
CA LEU A 230 -14.94 -4.17 3.45
C LEU A 230 -15.34 -2.93 4.28
N LYS A 231 -14.55 -2.60 5.32
CA LYS A 231 -14.75 -1.37 6.10
C LYS A 231 -14.59 -0.12 5.23
N GLY A 232 -13.49 -0.04 4.51
CA GLY A 232 -13.19 1.11 3.65
C GLY A 232 -14.20 1.32 2.52
N LEU A 233 -14.93 0.28 2.11
CA LEU A 233 -16.03 0.35 1.14
C LEU A 233 -17.40 0.53 1.81
N GLU A 234 -17.44 0.73 3.13
CA GLU A 234 -18.68 0.88 3.93
C GLU A 234 -19.65 -0.32 3.80
N MET A 235 -19.10 -1.48 3.44
CA MET A 235 -19.88 -2.72 3.33
C MET A 235 -20.15 -3.36 4.69
N ILE A 236 -19.36 -3.02 5.69
CA ILE A 236 -19.54 -3.36 7.11
C ILE A 236 -19.40 -2.11 7.97
N GLU A 237 -19.85 -2.19 9.22
CA GLU A 237 -19.78 -1.05 10.13
C GLU A 237 -18.34 -0.68 10.49
N GLU A 238 -18.09 0.62 10.73
CA GLU A 238 -16.75 1.13 11.06
C GLU A 238 -16.20 0.49 12.35
N HIS A 239 -17.07 0.23 13.35
CA HIS A 239 -16.66 -0.42 14.60
C HIS A 239 -16.74 -1.94 14.56
N ALA A 240 -17.05 -2.54 13.43
CA ALA A 240 -16.98 -3.98 13.30
C ALA A 240 -15.60 -4.49 13.74
N LYS A 241 -15.56 -5.51 14.60
CA LYS A 241 -14.32 -6.16 15.00
C LYS A 241 -14.00 -7.30 14.04
N MET A 242 -12.71 -7.54 13.83
CA MET A 242 -12.30 -8.69 13.06
C MET A 242 -12.71 -9.97 13.78
N PRO A 243 -13.34 -10.93 13.11
CA PRO A 243 -13.97 -12.10 13.75
C PRO A 243 -13.00 -13.10 14.42
N PHE A 244 -11.66 -12.95 14.23
CA PHE A 244 -10.63 -13.82 14.81
C PHE A 244 -9.27 -13.14 14.86
#